data_6ae018e2599920f44993d9bd2d8c7226
#
_entry.id   6ae018e2599920f44993d9bd2d8c7226
#
_cell.length_a   1.000
_cell.length_b   1.000
_cell.length_c   1.000
_cell.angle_alpha   90.00
_cell.angle_beta   90.00
_cell.angle_gamma   90.00
#
_symmetry.space_group_name_H-M   'P 1'
#
loop_
_entity.id
_entity.type
_entity.pdbx_description
1 polymer ?
#
loop_
_entity_poly.entity_id
_entity_poly.type
_entity_poly.pdbx_seq_one_letter_code
_entity_poly.pdbx_strand_id
1 'polypeptide(L)'
;GELYRTGYMHNHVRMYTAALACNIGGSHWLEPARWMYYHLLDGDWASNALSWQWVAGAFSTRKYYANQENINKYCYTKQRGTFLDTDYEDLVGMEVPTALEETIKPELKTSLPGDWLTENQTLRSLLTENPDRPVLLYHFYNLDPEWLSGLADKDPLRVLLWEPSFMRQYPVSEGVINWVKALSDQIPGVLWVSSSFDDVFGAEDFHRLHFREHPTTFHYRGHVHPREWLFPEVDAYFPSFSAYWKRCESKAVKMFL
;
A
#
# COMPACT_ATOMS: atom_id res chain seq x y z
N GLY A 1 -2.86 -16.72 -11.68
CA GLY A 1 -1.80 -15.95 -12.31
C GLY A 1 -0.70 -15.57 -11.34
N GLU A 2 0.30 -14.82 -11.81
CA GLU A 2 1.49 -14.48 -11.03
C GLU A 2 1.16 -13.66 -9.77
N LEU A 3 0.26 -12.69 -9.88
CA LEU A 3 -0.19 -11.89 -8.73
C LEU A 3 -0.66 -12.77 -7.55
N TYR A 4 -1.49 -13.76 -7.81
CA TYR A 4 -1.97 -14.66 -6.74
C TYR A 4 -0.87 -15.53 -6.12
N ARG A 5 0.17 -15.85 -6.89
CA ARG A 5 1.27 -16.70 -6.45
C ARG A 5 2.36 -15.93 -5.71
N THR A 6 2.64 -14.70 -6.14
CA THR A 6 3.81 -13.93 -5.71
C THR A 6 3.46 -12.63 -4.99
N GLY A 7 2.20 -12.17 -5.06
CA GLY A 7 1.81 -10.84 -4.58
C GLY A 7 2.45 -9.69 -5.36
N TYR A 8 2.99 -9.95 -6.54
CA TYR A 8 3.65 -8.96 -7.39
C TYR A 8 3.06 -8.93 -8.80
N MET A 9 3.00 -7.74 -9.36
CA MET A 9 2.64 -7.50 -10.76
C MET A 9 3.48 -6.33 -11.28
N HIS A 10 4.16 -6.53 -12.40
CA HIS A 10 4.95 -5.48 -13.04
C HIS A 10 4.08 -4.26 -13.39
N ASN A 11 4.62 -3.06 -13.27
CA ASN A 11 3.87 -1.81 -13.42
C ASN A 11 3.07 -1.72 -14.74
N HIS A 12 3.65 -2.07 -15.89
CA HIS A 12 2.94 -2.08 -17.17
C HIS A 12 1.72 -3.03 -17.13
N VAL A 13 1.89 -4.22 -16.50
CA VAL A 13 0.79 -5.19 -16.40
C VAL A 13 -0.33 -4.68 -15.52
N ARG A 14 -0.03 -3.91 -14.45
CA ARG A 14 -1.05 -3.21 -13.64
C ARG A 14 -1.86 -2.25 -14.50
N MET A 15 -1.20 -1.46 -15.34
CA MET A 15 -1.87 -0.52 -16.26
C MET A 15 -2.72 -1.25 -17.31
N TYR A 16 -2.22 -2.36 -17.87
CA TYR A 16 -2.98 -3.17 -18.83
C TYR A 16 -4.22 -3.80 -18.18
N THR A 17 -4.07 -4.33 -16.96
CA THR A 17 -5.20 -4.88 -16.19
C THR A 17 -6.26 -3.82 -15.93
N ALA A 18 -5.84 -2.62 -15.55
CA ALA A 18 -6.76 -1.51 -15.34
C ALA A 18 -7.46 -1.06 -16.65
N ALA A 19 -6.74 -1.01 -17.77
CA ALA A 19 -7.30 -0.69 -19.07
C ALA A 19 -8.32 -1.74 -19.52
N LEU A 20 -8.00 -3.02 -19.36
CA LEU A 20 -8.91 -4.12 -19.67
C LEU A 20 -10.20 -4.03 -18.84
N ALA A 21 -10.07 -3.86 -17.52
CA ALA A 21 -11.24 -3.81 -16.65
C ALA A 21 -12.11 -2.57 -16.91
N CYS A 22 -11.50 -1.38 -16.98
CA CYS A 22 -12.23 -0.12 -17.02
C CYS A 22 -12.63 0.33 -18.42
N ASN A 23 -11.71 0.21 -19.39
CA ASN A 23 -11.87 0.87 -20.69
C ASN A 23 -12.40 -0.07 -21.78
N ILE A 24 -12.13 -1.37 -21.64
CA ILE A 24 -12.66 -2.40 -22.53
C ILE A 24 -13.86 -3.10 -21.86
N GLY A 25 -13.73 -3.55 -20.61
CA GLY A 25 -14.77 -4.25 -19.86
C GLY A 25 -15.83 -3.36 -19.21
N GLY A 26 -15.68 -2.03 -19.29
CA GLY A 26 -16.68 -1.07 -18.80
C GLY A 26 -16.85 -0.99 -17.29
N SER A 27 -15.97 -1.63 -16.49
CA SER A 27 -16.06 -1.61 -15.04
C SER A 27 -15.68 -0.26 -14.43
N HIS A 28 -16.37 0.14 -13.35
CA HIS A 28 -15.88 1.25 -12.52
C HIS A 28 -14.54 0.88 -11.88
N TRP A 29 -13.60 1.81 -11.78
CA TRP A 29 -12.23 1.57 -11.35
C TRP A 29 -12.08 1.06 -9.91
N LEU A 30 -13.01 1.37 -9.01
CA LEU A 30 -12.85 1.19 -7.55
C LEU A 30 -12.71 -0.28 -7.14
N GLU A 31 -13.64 -1.14 -7.55
CA GLU A 31 -13.64 -2.55 -7.10
C GLU A 31 -12.44 -3.34 -7.64
N PRO A 32 -12.08 -3.24 -8.93
CA PRO A 32 -10.87 -3.92 -9.41
C PRO A 32 -9.58 -3.31 -8.86
N ALA A 33 -9.54 -2.01 -8.51
CA ALA A 33 -8.41 -1.42 -7.80
C ALA A 33 -8.26 -1.99 -6.38
N ARG A 34 -9.38 -2.18 -5.66
CA ARG A 34 -9.39 -2.84 -4.34
C ARG A 34 -8.93 -4.29 -4.42
N TRP A 35 -9.38 -5.02 -5.44
CA TRP A 35 -8.93 -6.37 -5.68
C TRP A 35 -7.42 -6.44 -5.94
N MET A 36 -6.86 -5.53 -6.74
CA MET A 36 -5.43 -5.49 -7.00
C MET A 36 -4.64 -5.16 -5.73
N TYR A 37 -5.03 -4.13 -4.99
CA TYR A 37 -4.44 -3.75 -3.71
C TYR A 37 -4.42 -4.92 -2.72
N TYR A 38 -5.53 -5.65 -2.63
CA TYR A 38 -5.69 -6.80 -1.74
C TYR A 38 -4.59 -7.85 -1.89
N HIS A 39 -4.07 -8.05 -3.10
CA HIS A 39 -3.08 -9.07 -3.39
C HIS A 39 -1.63 -8.56 -3.45
N LEU A 40 -1.42 -7.25 -3.59
CA LEU A 40 -0.09 -6.68 -3.79
C LEU A 40 0.69 -6.60 -2.48
N LEU A 41 1.90 -7.20 -2.42
CA LEU A 41 2.82 -7.09 -1.29
C LEU A 41 3.37 -5.65 -1.16
N ASP A 42 3.59 -4.98 -2.28
CA ASP A 42 4.02 -3.58 -2.37
C ASP A 42 2.82 -2.61 -2.51
N GLY A 43 1.64 -3.02 -2.04
CA GLY A 43 0.40 -2.26 -2.20
C GLY A 43 0.40 -0.99 -1.37
N ASP A 44 0.41 0.18 -2.04
CA ASP A 44 0.03 1.47 -1.47
C ASP A 44 -1.34 1.88 -2.04
N TRP A 45 -2.31 2.12 -1.15
CA TRP A 45 -3.67 2.40 -1.60
C TRP A 45 -3.78 3.67 -2.44
N ALA A 46 -3.10 4.74 -2.04
CA ALA A 46 -3.17 6.02 -2.74
C ALA A 46 -2.57 5.90 -4.15
N SER A 47 -1.37 5.33 -4.26
CA SER A 47 -0.69 5.10 -5.54
C SER A 47 -1.51 4.19 -6.46
N ASN A 48 -2.02 3.08 -5.93
CA ASN A 48 -2.84 2.13 -6.68
C ASN A 48 -4.15 2.77 -7.17
N ALA A 49 -4.90 3.42 -6.29
CA ALA A 49 -6.16 4.05 -6.62
C ALA A 49 -6.01 5.19 -7.65
N LEU A 50 -4.99 6.04 -7.50
CA LEU A 50 -4.70 7.11 -8.45
C LEU A 50 -4.29 6.55 -9.82
N SER A 51 -3.51 5.48 -9.87
CA SER A 51 -3.12 4.82 -11.12
C SER A 51 -4.34 4.26 -11.88
N TRP A 52 -5.25 3.61 -11.16
CA TRP A 52 -6.49 3.10 -11.75
C TRP A 52 -7.39 4.22 -12.27
N GLN A 53 -7.53 5.31 -11.51
CA GLN A 53 -8.29 6.49 -11.93
C GLN A 53 -7.66 7.15 -13.15
N TRP A 54 -6.33 7.23 -13.20
CA TRP A 54 -5.62 7.78 -14.36
C TRP A 54 -5.88 6.95 -15.61
N VAL A 55 -5.76 5.63 -15.54
CA VAL A 55 -6.04 4.71 -16.65
C VAL A 55 -7.49 4.85 -17.11
N ALA A 56 -8.43 4.91 -16.17
CA ALA A 56 -9.87 5.07 -16.46
C ALA A 56 -10.26 6.46 -17.00
N GLY A 57 -9.34 7.43 -17.02
CA GLY A 57 -9.60 8.79 -17.49
C GLY A 57 -10.39 9.65 -16.50
N ALA A 58 -10.39 9.30 -15.19
CA ALA A 58 -11.17 10.03 -14.19
C ALA A 58 -10.64 11.46 -13.93
N PHE A 59 -9.35 11.70 -14.15
CA PHE A 59 -8.72 13.03 -14.04
C PHE A 59 -7.70 13.31 -15.16
N SER A 60 -7.69 12.48 -16.22
CA SER A 60 -6.90 12.69 -17.42
C SER A 60 -7.81 12.99 -18.61
N THR A 61 -7.30 13.70 -19.60
CA THR A 61 -8.05 14.04 -20.81
C THR A 61 -8.28 12.85 -21.75
N ARG A 62 -7.55 11.76 -21.54
CA ARG A 62 -7.62 10.55 -22.37
C ARG A 62 -7.55 9.32 -21.51
N LYS A 63 -8.36 8.32 -21.86
CA LYS A 63 -8.27 6.97 -21.33
C LYS A 63 -7.00 6.29 -21.84
N TYR A 64 -6.38 5.45 -21.02
CA TYR A 64 -5.24 4.66 -21.43
C TYR A 64 -5.70 3.33 -22.04
N TYR A 65 -5.18 2.98 -23.20
CA TYR A 65 -5.39 1.70 -23.85
C TYR A 65 -4.05 1.04 -24.16
N ALA A 66 -4.04 -0.29 -24.26
CA ALA A 66 -2.91 -1.06 -24.76
C ALA A 66 -3.42 -2.14 -25.72
N ASN A 67 -2.94 -2.13 -26.93
CA ASN A 67 -3.22 -3.18 -27.90
C ASN A 67 -2.27 -4.38 -27.73
N GLN A 68 -2.52 -5.47 -28.46
CA GLN A 68 -1.75 -6.70 -28.36
C GLN A 68 -0.28 -6.50 -28.71
N GLU A 69 0.04 -5.66 -29.68
CA GLU A 69 1.43 -5.37 -30.06
C GLU A 69 2.19 -4.73 -28.89
N ASN A 70 1.59 -3.74 -28.22
CA ASN A 70 2.17 -3.08 -27.06
C ASN A 70 2.39 -4.07 -25.89
N ILE A 71 1.38 -4.90 -25.60
CA ILE A 71 1.48 -5.92 -24.56
C ILE A 71 2.59 -6.91 -24.89
N ASN A 72 2.66 -7.41 -26.12
CA ASN A 72 3.70 -8.32 -26.57
C ASN A 72 5.11 -7.75 -26.42
N LYS A 73 5.27 -6.46 -26.76
CA LYS A 73 6.54 -5.75 -26.66
C LYS A 73 7.05 -5.68 -25.21
N TYR A 74 6.21 -5.30 -24.28
CA TYR A 74 6.62 -5.05 -22.89
C TYR A 74 6.48 -6.25 -21.97
N CYS A 75 5.69 -7.25 -22.34
CA CYS A 75 5.57 -8.53 -21.61
C CYS A 75 6.40 -9.66 -22.24
N TYR A 76 7.13 -9.37 -23.33
CA TYR A 76 7.96 -10.33 -24.06
C TYR A 76 7.15 -11.56 -24.52
N THR A 77 5.89 -11.33 -24.91
CA THR A 77 4.97 -12.36 -25.43
C THR A 77 4.85 -12.27 -26.97
N LYS A 78 4.20 -13.25 -27.57
CA LYS A 78 3.96 -13.31 -29.02
C LYS A 78 2.51 -13.73 -29.32
N GLN A 79 1.58 -13.31 -28.47
CA GLN A 79 0.15 -13.63 -28.64
C GLN A 79 -0.40 -12.94 -29.88
N ARG A 80 -1.36 -13.57 -30.56
CA ARG A 80 -2.05 -13.05 -31.74
C ARG A 80 -3.51 -13.45 -31.72
N GLY A 81 -4.34 -12.71 -32.46
CA GLY A 81 -5.75 -13.03 -32.67
C GLY A 81 -6.59 -12.90 -31.40
N THR A 82 -6.15 -12.11 -30.42
CA THR A 82 -7.00 -11.72 -29.29
C THR A 82 -7.88 -10.54 -29.68
N PHE A 83 -8.88 -10.19 -28.88
CA PHE A 83 -9.70 -9.00 -29.11
C PHE A 83 -8.90 -7.68 -28.99
N LEU A 84 -7.65 -7.74 -28.48
CA LEU A 84 -6.73 -6.60 -28.43
C LEU A 84 -5.80 -6.53 -29.65
N ASP A 85 -5.84 -7.51 -30.54
CA ASP A 85 -4.98 -7.57 -31.75
C ASP A 85 -5.57 -6.71 -32.86
N THR A 86 -5.67 -5.42 -32.57
CA THR A 86 -6.27 -4.39 -33.45
C THR A 86 -5.58 -3.04 -33.21
N ASP A 87 -5.93 -2.03 -34.02
CA ASP A 87 -5.41 -0.68 -33.87
C ASP A 87 -6.03 0.05 -32.68
N TYR A 88 -5.34 1.11 -32.20
CA TYR A 88 -5.80 1.88 -31.04
C TYR A 88 -7.15 2.56 -31.24
N GLU A 89 -7.44 2.98 -32.47
CA GLU A 89 -8.70 3.62 -32.82
C GLU A 89 -9.89 2.67 -32.62
N ASP A 90 -9.71 1.38 -32.93
CA ASP A 90 -10.75 0.36 -32.80
C ASP A 90 -10.98 -0.07 -31.35
N LEU A 91 -9.98 0.13 -30.45
CA LEU A 91 -10.15 -0.12 -29.04
C LEU A 91 -11.06 0.93 -28.37
N VAL A 92 -11.10 2.14 -28.94
CA VAL A 92 -11.93 3.22 -28.40
C VAL A 92 -13.39 3.00 -28.79
N GLY A 93 -14.22 2.68 -27.80
CA GLY A 93 -15.63 2.40 -28.02
C GLY A 93 -15.93 0.99 -28.49
N MET A 94 -14.94 0.07 -28.39
CA MET A 94 -15.15 -1.35 -28.62
C MET A 94 -16.30 -1.86 -27.74
N GLU A 95 -17.18 -2.69 -28.32
CA GLU A 95 -18.16 -3.46 -27.54
C GLU A 95 -17.45 -4.40 -26.56
N VAL A 96 -18.04 -4.59 -25.40
CA VAL A 96 -17.44 -5.47 -24.37
C VAL A 96 -17.27 -6.87 -24.96
N PRO A 97 -16.03 -7.38 -25.07
CA PRO A 97 -15.81 -8.74 -25.58
C PRO A 97 -16.46 -9.77 -24.68
N THR A 98 -17.01 -10.85 -25.25
CA THR A 98 -17.67 -11.94 -24.51
C THR A 98 -16.81 -12.49 -23.35
N ALA A 99 -15.48 -12.50 -23.53
CA ALA A 99 -14.54 -12.92 -22.49
C ALA A 99 -14.53 -11.99 -21.23
N LEU A 100 -15.12 -10.80 -21.31
CA LEU A 100 -15.20 -9.82 -20.22
C LEU A 100 -16.64 -9.49 -19.80
N GLU A 101 -17.65 -10.16 -20.35
CA GLU A 101 -19.06 -9.94 -20.02
C GLU A 101 -19.39 -10.42 -18.60
N GLU A 102 -18.78 -11.54 -18.18
CA GLU A 102 -18.97 -12.06 -16.84
C GLU A 102 -18.17 -11.25 -15.83
N THR A 103 -18.89 -10.62 -14.88
CA THR A 103 -18.28 -9.83 -13.81
C THR A 103 -18.52 -10.51 -12.46
N ILE A 104 -17.48 -10.65 -11.67
CA ILE A 104 -17.54 -11.18 -10.32
C ILE A 104 -17.06 -10.09 -9.36
N LYS A 105 -17.87 -9.82 -8.33
CA LYS A 105 -17.42 -9.00 -7.19
C LYS A 105 -16.75 -9.91 -6.16
N PRO A 106 -15.41 -9.90 -6.04
CA PRO A 106 -14.73 -10.76 -5.09
C PRO A 106 -15.04 -10.34 -3.66
N GLU A 107 -15.19 -11.31 -2.75
CA GLU A 107 -15.27 -11.06 -1.34
C GLU A 107 -13.85 -10.88 -0.77
N LEU A 108 -13.51 -9.65 -0.40
CA LEU A 108 -12.19 -9.30 0.12
C LEU A 108 -12.26 -9.20 1.64
N LYS A 109 -11.57 -10.10 2.34
CA LYS A 109 -11.54 -10.17 3.81
C LYS A 109 -10.12 -10.34 4.30
N THR A 110 -9.79 -9.63 5.38
CA THR A 110 -8.56 -9.82 6.14
C THR A 110 -8.85 -10.69 7.36
N SER A 111 -8.05 -11.72 7.60
CA SER A 111 -8.14 -12.57 8.77
C SER A 111 -6.75 -12.74 9.38
N LEU A 112 -6.59 -12.30 10.64
CA LEU A 112 -5.35 -12.49 11.40
C LEU A 112 -5.42 -13.79 12.19
N PRO A 113 -4.35 -14.62 12.21
CA PRO A 113 -4.21 -15.70 13.16
C PRO A 113 -4.20 -15.18 14.61
N GLY A 114 -5.08 -15.73 15.45
CA GLY A 114 -5.23 -15.26 16.83
C GLY A 114 -4.01 -15.53 17.72
N ASP A 115 -3.27 -16.57 17.41
CA ASP A 115 -2.04 -16.97 18.10
C ASP A 115 -0.88 -15.99 17.93
N TRP A 116 -0.95 -15.07 16.96
CA TRP A 116 0.03 -13.99 16.80
C TRP A 116 -0.25 -12.78 17.68
N LEU A 117 -1.45 -12.69 18.22
CA LEU A 117 -1.92 -11.48 18.87
C LEU A 117 -1.61 -11.47 20.37
N THR A 118 -1.08 -10.34 20.83
CA THR A 118 -0.98 -10.01 22.25
C THR A 118 -2.30 -9.40 22.71
N GLU A 119 -2.84 -9.89 23.80
CA GLU A 119 -4.06 -9.35 24.39
C GLU A 119 -3.86 -7.91 24.88
N ASN A 120 -4.87 -7.06 24.72
CA ASN A 120 -4.84 -5.67 25.17
C ASN A 120 -4.50 -5.57 26.67
N GLN A 121 -5.00 -6.50 27.49
CA GLN A 121 -4.73 -6.52 28.93
C GLN A 121 -3.24 -6.76 29.21
N THR A 122 -2.59 -7.68 28.49
CA THR A 122 -1.14 -7.92 28.59
C THR A 122 -0.34 -6.68 28.23
N LEU A 123 -0.69 -6.01 27.13
CA LEU A 123 -0.04 -4.76 26.74
C LEU A 123 -0.24 -3.68 27.81
N ARG A 124 -1.46 -3.51 28.34
CA ARG A 124 -1.74 -2.54 29.42
C ARG A 124 -0.93 -2.81 30.68
N SER A 125 -0.74 -4.07 31.07
CA SER A 125 0.13 -4.44 32.21
C SER A 125 1.57 -3.98 31.95
N LEU A 126 2.15 -4.27 30.78
CA LEU A 126 3.51 -3.85 30.40
C LEU A 126 3.66 -2.32 30.39
N LEU A 127 2.64 -1.60 29.94
CA LEU A 127 2.63 -0.14 29.95
C LEU A 127 2.59 0.44 31.36
N THR A 128 1.86 -0.21 32.27
CA THR A 128 1.69 0.23 33.68
C THR A 128 2.93 -0.06 34.52
N GLU A 129 3.58 -1.21 34.31
CA GLU A 129 4.79 -1.63 35.03
C GLU A 129 5.97 -0.68 34.76
N ASN A 130 6.04 -0.09 33.59
CA ASN A 130 7.14 0.79 33.15
C ASN A 130 6.62 2.06 32.51
N PRO A 131 6.12 3.03 33.29
CA PRO A 131 5.43 4.22 32.76
C PRO A 131 6.32 5.14 31.91
N ASP A 132 7.63 5.15 32.10
CA ASP A 132 8.59 5.97 31.38
C ASP A 132 9.25 5.22 30.19
N ARG A 133 8.97 3.95 30.01
CA ARG A 133 9.52 3.15 28.92
C ARG A 133 9.01 3.67 27.58
N PRO A 134 9.88 4.04 26.62
CA PRO A 134 9.43 4.45 25.28
C PRO A 134 8.64 3.35 24.58
N VAL A 135 7.64 3.74 23.82
CA VAL A 135 6.84 2.82 22.99
C VAL A 135 7.04 3.19 21.53
N LEU A 136 7.62 2.27 20.77
CA LEU A 136 7.72 2.40 19.31
C LEU A 136 6.49 1.76 18.69
N LEU A 137 5.60 2.59 18.17
CA LEU A 137 4.34 2.16 17.58
C LEU A 137 4.52 1.99 16.08
N TYR A 138 4.61 0.74 15.67
CA TYR A 138 4.66 0.32 14.27
C TYR A 138 3.25 0.23 13.69
N HIS A 139 3.16 0.39 12.39
CA HIS A 139 1.92 0.21 11.64
C HIS A 139 2.22 -0.49 10.31
N PHE A 140 1.19 -0.91 9.60
CA PHE A 140 1.26 -1.67 8.35
C PHE A 140 2.27 -1.13 7.32
N TYR A 141 2.48 0.19 7.25
CA TYR A 141 3.42 0.86 6.33
C TYR A 141 4.76 1.24 6.96
N ASN A 142 5.01 0.88 8.22
CA ASN A 142 6.30 1.08 8.89
C ASN A 142 6.69 -0.19 9.63
N LEU A 143 7.52 -1.02 9.01
CA LEU A 143 8.01 -2.31 9.53
C LEU A 143 9.55 -2.34 9.49
N ASP A 144 10.19 -1.18 9.60
CA ASP A 144 11.64 -1.03 9.59
C ASP A 144 12.22 -1.39 10.98
N PRO A 145 13.00 -2.48 11.11
CA PRO A 145 13.58 -2.90 12.38
C PRO A 145 14.61 -1.91 12.95
N GLU A 146 15.22 -1.09 12.08
CA GLU A 146 16.22 -0.09 12.48
C GLU A 146 15.60 1.27 12.83
N TRP A 147 14.29 1.41 12.67
CA TRP A 147 13.61 2.67 12.96
C TRP A 147 13.78 3.05 14.42
N LEU A 148 14.29 4.28 14.66
CA LEU A 148 14.62 4.82 15.99
C LEU A 148 15.59 3.95 16.80
N SER A 149 16.57 3.32 16.12
CA SER A 149 17.63 2.55 16.79
C SER A 149 18.36 3.34 17.87
N GLY A 150 18.42 4.68 17.79
CA GLY A 150 18.96 5.56 18.84
C GLY A 150 18.21 5.51 20.19
N LEU A 151 17.05 4.86 20.27
CA LEU A 151 16.33 4.58 21.51
C LEU A 151 16.58 3.16 22.05
N ALA A 152 17.42 2.38 21.40
CA ALA A 152 17.66 0.97 21.77
C ALA A 152 18.12 0.81 23.22
N ASP A 153 19.00 1.72 23.70
CA ASP A 153 19.52 1.70 25.08
C ASP A 153 18.42 1.94 26.15
N LYS A 154 17.27 2.45 25.77
CA LYS A 154 16.10 2.64 26.64
C LYS A 154 15.17 1.44 26.66
N ASP A 155 15.55 0.34 26.01
CA ASP A 155 14.75 -0.89 25.88
C ASP A 155 13.27 -0.60 25.51
N PRO A 156 13.00 0.02 24.36
CA PRO A 156 11.65 0.44 24.03
C PRO A 156 10.70 -0.74 23.86
N LEU A 157 9.45 -0.56 24.27
CA LEU A 157 8.39 -1.50 23.94
C LEU A 157 8.01 -1.31 22.47
N ARG A 158 8.03 -2.38 21.69
CA ARG A 158 7.69 -2.34 20.25
C ARG A 158 6.33 -2.95 20.04
N VAL A 159 5.41 -2.16 19.50
CA VAL A 159 4.02 -2.56 19.28
C VAL A 159 3.66 -2.36 17.81
N LEU A 160 3.26 -3.41 17.14
CA LEU A 160 2.61 -3.32 15.83
C LEU A 160 1.10 -3.27 16.04
N LEU A 161 0.53 -2.08 15.85
CA LEU A 161 -0.90 -1.87 15.99
C LEU A 161 -1.61 -2.19 14.67
N TRP A 162 -2.45 -3.20 14.71
CA TRP A 162 -3.28 -3.62 13.60
C TRP A 162 -4.73 -3.17 13.84
N GLU A 163 -5.14 -2.10 13.17
CA GLU A 163 -6.47 -1.52 13.40
C GLU A 163 -7.54 -2.21 12.54
N PRO A 164 -8.50 -2.94 13.17
CA PRO A 164 -9.54 -3.66 12.44
C PRO A 164 -10.44 -2.76 11.58
N SER A 165 -10.65 -1.50 11.99
CA SER A 165 -11.43 -0.52 11.24
C SER A 165 -10.79 -0.20 9.89
N PHE A 166 -9.47 0.01 9.87
CA PHE A 166 -8.70 0.22 8.65
C PHE A 166 -8.75 -1.03 7.75
N MET A 167 -8.53 -2.22 8.32
CA MET A 167 -8.50 -3.46 7.57
C MET A 167 -9.86 -3.90 7.02
N ARG A 168 -10.97 -3.47 7.63
CA ARG A 168 -12.31 -3.64 7.04
C ARG A 168 -12.51 -2.75 5.82
N GLN A 169 -11.96 -1.54 5.87
CA GLN A 169 -12.06 -0.59 4.75
C GLN A 169 -11.09 -0.93 3.61
N TYR A 170 -9.89 -1.35 3.96
CA TYR A 170 -8.80 -1.68 3.02
C TYR A 170 -8.25 -3.10 3.32
N PRO A 171 -9.03 -4.14 3.02
CA PRO A 171 -8.61 -5.50 3.32
C PRO A 171 -7.40 -5.92 2.50
N VAL A 172 -6.61 -6.83 3.06
CA VAL A 172 -5.44 -7.43 2.44
C VAL A 172 -5.50 -8.95 2.53
N SER A 173 -4.87 -9.65 1.58
CA SER A 173 -4.88 -11.11 1.48
C SER A 173 -4.00 -11.76 2.56
N GLU A 174 -4.20 -13.05 2.75
CA GLU A 174 -3.34 -13.89 3.60
C GLU A 174 -1.86 -13.80 3.18
N GLY A 175 -1.57 -13.76 1.87
CA GLY A 175 -0.20 -13.58 1.37
C GLY A 175 0.43 -12.28 1.84
N VAL A 176 -0.33 -11.18 1.86
CA VAL A 176 0.12 -9.88 2.38
C VAL A 176 0.30 -9.93 3.91
N ILE A 177 -0.61 -10.58 4.63
CA ILE A 177 -0.49 -10.75 6.10
C ILE A 177 0.77 -11.53 6.46
N ASN A 178 1.03 -12.65 5.77
CA ASN A 178 2.23 -13.46 5.97
C ASN A 178 3.51 -12.68 5.65
N TRP A 179 3.47 -11.81 4.64
CA TRP A 179 4.56 -10.90 4.30
C TRP A 179 4.82 -9.87 5.41
N VAL A 180 3.78 -9.23 5.93
CA VAL A 180 3.86 -8.30 7.07
C VAL A 180 4.42 -9.02 8.30
N LYS A 181 3.97 -10.26 8.55
CA LYS A 181 4.49 -11.09 9.64
C LYS A 181 5.98 -11.34 9.51
N ALA A 182 6.44 -11.77 8.34
CA ALA A 182 7.85 -12.04 8.08
C ALA A 182 8.73 -10.79 8.22
N LEU A 183 8.25 -9.61 7.84
CA LEU A 183 8.95 -8.35 8.04
C LEU A 183 8.97 -7.96 9.53
N SER A 184 7.84 -8.05 10.21
CA SER A 184 7.75 -7.68 11.63
C SER A 184 8.52 -8.61 12.54
N ASP A 185 8.74 -9.87 12.16
CA ASP A 185 9.58 -10.83 12.92
C ASP A 185 11.05 -10.40 12.96
N GLN A 186 11.47 -9.48 12.12
CA GLN A 186 12.78 -8.86 12.16
C GLN A 186 12.87 -7.73 13.21
N ILE A 187 11.74 -7.26 13.72
CA ILE A 187 11.67 -6.22 14.76
C ILE A 187 11.80 -6.91 16.13
N PRO A 188 12.88 -6.67 16.89
CA PRO A 188 13.12 -7.38 18.14
C PRO A 188 11.98 -7.22 19.16
N GLY A 189 11.36 -8.34 19.56
CA GLY A 189 10.34 -8.35 20.60
C GLY A 189 9.06 -7.59 20.27
N VAL A 190 8.71 -7.44 18.99
CA VAL A 190 7.48 -6.77 18.59
C VAL A 190 6.25 -7.52 19.06
N LEU A 191 5.31 -6.78 19.64
CA LEU A 191 4.00 -7.28 20.06
C LEU A 191 2.95 -6.90 19.01
N TRP A 192 2.24 -7.88 18.49
CA TRP A 192 1.10 -7.63 17.60
C TRP A 192 -0.16 -7.40 18.42
N VAL A 193 -0.80 -6.25 18.21
CA VAL A 193 -2.03 -5.90 18.91
C VAL A 193 -3.11 -5.53 17.88
N SER A 194 -4.24 -6.22 17.94
CA SER A 194 -5.39 -5.94 17.08
C SER A 194 -6.44 -5.15 17.86
N SER A 195 -6.42 -3.83 17.71
CA SER A 195 -7.31 -2.93 18.43
C SER A 195 -7.34 -1.55 17.76
N SER A 196 -8.23 -0.65 18.20
CA SER A 196 -8.09 0.76 17.86
C SER A 196 -7.03 1.44 18.71
N PHE A 197 -6.47 2.55 18.22
CA PHE A 197 -5.50 3.33 18.98
C PHE A 197 -6.05 3.78 20.34
N ASP A 198 -7.26 4.33 20.34
CA ASP A 198 -7.90 4.89 21.54
C ASP A 198 -8.32 3.81 22.58
N ASP A 199 -8.52 2.55 22.16
CA ASP A 199 -8.80 1.44 23.07
C ASP A 199 -7.56 0.93 23.81
N VAL A 200 -6.37 1.19 23.25
CA VAL A 200 -5.08 0.72 23.79
C VAL A 200 -4.36 1.80 24.58
N PHE A 201 -4.28 3.02 24.06
CA PHE A 201 -3.47 4.10 24.61
C PHE A 201 -4.33 5.24 25.16
N GLY A 202 -4.07 5.64 26.41
CA GLY A 202 -4.66 6.79 27.05
C GLY A 202 -3.75 8.01 27.01
N ALA A 203 -4.26 9.16 27.52
CA ALA A 203 -3.52 10.40 27.57
C ALA A 203 -2.21 10.28 28.38
N GLU A 204 -2.20 9.40 29.37
CA GLU A 204 -1.05 9.07 30.20
C GLU A 204 0.10 8.43 29.41
N ASP A 205 -0.17 7.85 28.24
CA ASP A 205 0.82 7.18 27.42
C ASP A 205 1.46 8.09 26.37
N PHE A 206 0.80 9.21 25.99
CA PHE A 206 1.18 10.00 24.82
C PHE A 206 2.61 10.57 24.88
N HIS A 207 3.13 10.83 26.07
CA HIS A 207 4.48 11.38 26.26
C HIS A 207 5.60 10.42 25.88
N ARG A 208 5.31 9.13 25.76
CA ARG A 208 6.27 8.03 25.46
C ARG A 208 6.01 7.31 24.17
N LEU A 209 4.87 7.62 23.48
CA LEU A 209 4.54 7.01 22.19
C LEU A 209 5.32 7.70 21.07
N HIS A 210 6.00 6.91 20.26
CA HIS A 210 6.69 7.35 19.05
C HIS A 210 6.09 6.60 17.87
N PHE A 211 5.72 7.29 16.81
CA PHE A 211 5.21 6.69 15.58
C PHE A 211 5.65 7.49 14.35
N ARG A 212 5.75 6.80 13.22
CA ARG A 212 6.08 7.45 11.94
C ARG A 212 4.81 8.05 11.33
N GLU A 213 4.93 9.27 10.79
CA GLU A 213 3.81 9.90 10.09
C GLU A 213 3.35 9.07 8.91
N HIS A 214 2.06 8.87 8.78
CA HIS A 214 1.41 8.26 7.63
C HIS A 214 -0.06 8.70 7.58
N PRO A 215 -0.72 8.77 6.40
CA PRO A 215 -2.16 9.09 6.35
C PRO A 215 -3.04 8.18 7.20
N THR A 216 -2.60 6.94 7.47
CA THR A 216 -3.33 6.01 8.35
C THR A 216 -3.13 6.24 9.83
N THR A 217 -2.15 7.08 10.23
CA THR A 217 -1.81 7.33 11.65
C THR A 217 -2.09 8.77 12.10
N PHE A 218 -2.77 9.58 11.27
CA PHE A 218 -3.02 10.99 11.60
C PHE A 218 -3.89 11.19 12.87
N HIS A 219 -4.63 10.17 13.29
CA HIS A 219 -5.43 10.17 14.53
C HIS A 219 -4.64 9.75 15.76
N TYR A 220 -3.42 9.22 15.62
CA TYR A 220 -2.56 8.88 16.75
C TYR A 220 -2.10 10.13 17.50
N ARG A 221 -1.73 9.94 18.78
CA ARG A 221 -1.22 10.99 19.67
C ARG A 221 0.14 10.57 20.21
N GLY A 222 1.07 11.52 20.33
CA GLY A 222 2.44 11.25 20.79
C GLY A 222 3.47 11.99 19.96
N HIS A 223 4.67 11.43 19.90
CA HIS A 223 5.80 11.95 19.12
C HIS A 223 5.72 11.47 17.68
N VAL A 224 5.32 12.34 16.77
CA VAL A 224 5.29 12.08 15.33
C VAL A 224 6.69 12.19 14.76
N HIS A 225 7.15 11.17 14.09
CA HIS A 225 8.41 11.20 13.34
C HIS A 225 8.12 11.31 11.85
N PRO A 226 8.73 12.28 11.15
CA PRO A 226 8.52 12.47 9.72
C PRO A 226 9.06 11.25 8.94
N ARG A 227 8.53 11.05 7.74
CA ARG A 227 9.09 10.09 6.79
C ARG A 227 10.45 10.61 6.30
N GLU A 228 11.35 9.68 6.01
CA GLU A 228 12.65 9.99 5.42
C GLU A 228 12.49 10.24 3.92
N TRP A 229 12.26 11.51 3.58
CA TRP A 229 12.16 11.93 2.19
C TRP A 229 13.54 12.00 1.54
N LEU A 230 13.66 11.50 0.31
CA LEU A 230 14.90 11.59 -0.46
C LEU A 230 15.30 13.06 -0.73
N PHE A 231 14.31 13.94 -0.89
CA PHE A 231 14.49 15.37 -1.12
C PHE A 231 13.59 16.16 -0.16
N PRO A 232 13.92 16.22 1.14
CA PRO A 232 13.06 16.82 2.17
C PRO A 232 12.82 18.32 1.95
N GLU A 233 13.73 19.00 1.26
CA GLU A 233 13.64 20.41 0.92
C GLU A 233 12.78 20.70 -0.32
N VAL A 234 12.28 19.67 -1.02
CA VAL A 234 11.35 19.79 -2.15
C VAL A 234 9.94 19.46 -1.66
N ASP A 235 9.46 20.28 -0.76
CA ASP A 235 8.15 20.13 -0.11
C ASP A 235 7.15 21.11 -0.74
N ALA A 236 6.48 20.68 -1.82
CA ALA A 236 5.44 21.45 -2.48
C ALA A 236 4.50 20.51 -3.28
N TYR A 237 3.34 21.02 -3.64
CA TYR A 237 2.48 20.34 -4.59
C TYR A 237 3.02 20.46 -6.03
N PHE A 238 3.06 19.34 -6.73
CA PHE A 238 3.45 19.29 -8.14
C PHE A 238 2.35 18.62 -8.97
N PRO A 239 1.94 19.22 -10.11
CA PRO A 239 0.87 18.68 -10.95
C PRO A 239 1.29 17.42 -11.72
N SER A 240 2.58 17.09 -11.74
CA SER A 240 3.12 15.88 -12.39
C SER A 240 4.47 15.49 -11.80
N PHE A 241 4.84 14.21 -11.95
CA PHE A 241 6.17 13.72 -11.59
C PHE A 241 7.28 14.50 -12.31
N SER A 242 7.11 14.84 -13.58
CA SER A 242 8.12 15.61 -14.33
C SER A 242 8.35 17.00 -13.75
N ALA A 243 7.29 17.65 -13.23
CA ALA A 243 7.41 18.93 -12.55
C ALA A 243 8.16 18.81 -11.22
N TYR A 244 7.88 17.76 -10.44
CA TYR A 244 8.61 17.43 -9.21
C TYR A 244 10.08 17.12 -9.51
N TRP A 245 10.33 16.21 -10.47
CA TRP A 245 11.69 15.77 -10.81
C TRP A 245 12.62 16.91 -11.22
N LYS A 246 12.13 17.87 -12.00
CA LYS A 246 12.90 19.08 -12.35
C LYS A 246 13.43 19.86 -11.15
N ARG A 247 12.78 19.76 -9.99
CA ARG A 247 13.27 20.38 -8.74
C ARG A 247 14.28 19.49 -8.01
N CYS A 248 14.16 18.19 -8.17
CA CYS A 248 15.02 17.20 -7.50
C CYS A 248 16.31 16.91 -8.28
N GLU A 249 16.28 16.95 -9.62
CA GLU A 249 17.36 16.49 -10.51
C GLU A 249 18.74 17.07 -10.17
N SER A 250 18.84 18.37 -9.98
CA SER A 250 20.10 19.02 -9.62
C SER A 250 20.66 18.62 -8.25
N LYS A 251 19.78 18.13 -7.36
CA LYS A 251 20.11 17.66 -6.02
C LYS A 251 20.47 16.19 -6.06
N ALA A 252 19.73 15.39 -6.84
CA ALA A 252 20.06 13.99 -7.08
C ALA A 252 21.51 13.84 -7.64
N VAL A 253 21.87 14.65 -8.63
CA VAL A 253 23.25 14.65 -9.19
C VAL A 253 24.30 14.92 -8.11
N LYS A 254 24.02 15.84 -7.16
CA LYS A 254 24.96 16.14 -6.06
C LYS A 254 25.04 15.06 -4.98
N MET A 255 24.01 14.21 -4.86
CA MET A 255 24.00 13.11 -3.88
C MET A 255 24.76 11.88 -4.37
N PHE A 256 24.86 11.69 -5.69
CA PHE A 256 25.44 10.49 -6.31
C PHE A 256 26.75 10.71 -7.06
N LEU A 257 27.25 11.95 -7.11
CA LEU A 257 28.57 12.34 -7.61
C LEU A 257 29.43 12.93 -6.50
#